data_1abd2ba254d0bd82966429fed92076a4
#
_entry.id   1abd2ba254d0bd82966429fed92076a4
#
_cell.length_a   1.000
_cell.length_b   1.000
_cell.length_c   1.000
_cell.angle_alpha   90.00
_cell.angle_beta   90.00
_cell.angle_gamma   90.00
#
_symmetry.space_group_name_H-M   'P 1'
#
loop_
_entity.id
_entity.type
_entity.pdbx_description
1 polymer ?
#
loop_
_entity_poly.entity_id
_entity_poly.type
_entity_poly.pdbx_seq_one_letter_code
_entity_poly.pdbx_strand_id
1 'polypeptide(L)'
;MSVCTKCGNPNVIITRKQSGQSLCADCFIKSVDKKVQQTIRREKLLNKGDKVMVALSGGKDSVVTLDIINSYRERHVIDLCAVTIDEGIKGYRNEGVDIAISHAKRLGIEHKVVSFKDCFGIDLDEIMKTDNHRGSCTYCGVFRRWIINRTAREFGADKIATGHNLDDESQAVLMNYLEGNINNLSSLGALTTSKSPKFTPKIKPLREIPEKEVGLYALAKGLDIHLAGCPYAQESFRMEVGNILKDLTKDHPTMMYSVIKGYDKLKPLVKENYPPEFHQGDCAICGEPSSNELCRVCTFLKELGHRVQL
;
A
#
# COMPACT_ATOMS: atom_id res chain seq x y z
N MET A 1 -16.00 -9.28 -33.53
CA MET A 1 -15.30 -9.60 -32.26
C MET A 1 -14.01 -8.80 -32.22
N SER A 2 -13.70 -8.17 -31.07
CA SER A 2 -12.46 -7.41 -30.93
C SER A 2 -11.27 -8.37 -30.81
N VAL A 3 -10.20 -8.11 -31.57
CA VAL A 3 -8.94 -8.85 -31.45
C VAL A 3 -7.91 -8.04 -30.66
N CYS A 4 -6.90 -8.71 -30.11
CA CYS A 4 -5.83 -8.03 -29.41
C CYS A 4 -5.12 -7.02 -30.33
N THR A 5 -5.15 -5.75 -29.96
CA THR A 5 -4.56 -4.64 -30.74
C THR A 5 -3.04 -4.73 -30.88
N LYS A 6 -2.38 -5.61 -30.09
CA LYS A 6 -0.92 -5.78 -30.12
C LYS A 6 -0.45 -7.01 -30.92
N CYS A 7 -1.19 -8.10 -30.87
CA CYS A 7 -0.74 -9.37 -31.48
C CYS A 7 -1.80 -10.08 -32.32
N GLY A 8 -3.02 -9.52 -32.46
CA GLY A 8 -4.09 -10.12 -33.25
C GLY A 8 -4.80 -11.31 -32.59
N ASN A 9 -4.43 -11.73 -31.39
CA ASN A 9 -5.05 -12.85 -30.69
C ASN A 9 -6.54 -12.58 -30.45
N PRO A 10 -7.47 -13.51 -30.81
CA PRO A 10 -8.90 -13.32 -30.60
C PRO A 10 -9.34 -13.36 -29.13
N ASN A 11 -8.54 -13.94 -28.23
CA ASN A 11 -8.87 -14.09 -26.81
C ASN A 11 -8.56 -12.80 -26.04
N VAL A 12 -9.39 -11.78 -26.20
CA VAL A 12 -9.28 -10.50 -25.50
C VAL A 12 -9.84 -10.66 -24.08
N ILE A 13 -9.06 -10.27 -23.07
CA ILE A 13 -9.50 -10.29 -21.66
C ILE A 13 -9.88 -8.90 -21.15
N ILE A 14 -9.43 -7.82 -21.79
CA ILE A 14 -9.74 -6.44 -21.42
C ILE A 14 -9.76 -5.51 -22.63
N THR A 15 -10.71 -4.57 -22.62
CA THR A 15 -10.66 -3.37 -23.46
C THR A 15 -10.58 -2.15 -22.53
N ARG A 16 -9.47 -1.42 -22.60
CA ARG A 16 -9.21 -0.23 -21.80
C ARG A 16 -9.98 0.96 -22.31
N LYS A 17 -10.97 1.45 -21.56
CA LYS A 17 -11.77 2.60 -21.96
C LYS A 17 -10.93 3.87 -22.22
N GLN A 18 -9.88 4.08 -21.42
CA GLN A 18 -9.01 5.26 -21.50
C GLN A 18 -8.10 5.29 -22.75
N SER A 19 -7.90 4.19 -23.45
CA SER A 19 -7.01 4.12 -24.62
C SER A 19 -7.60 3.38 -25.82
N GLY A 20 -8.79 2.76 -25.67
CA GLY A 20 -9.39 1.91 -26.69
C GLY A 20 -8.64 0.60 -26.98
N GLN A 21 -7.57 0.29 -26.23
CA GLN A 21 -6.77 -0.92 -26.44
C GLN A 21 -7.50 -2.17 -25.97
N SER A 22 -7.66 -3.13 -26.87
CA SER A 22 -8.11 -4.50 -26.54
C SER A 22 -6.88 -5.41 -26.42
N LEU A 23 -6.75 -6.13 -25.31
CA LEU A 23 -5.55 -6.90 -25.00
C LEU A 23 -5.91 -8.35 -24.60
N CYS A 24 -5.15 -9.32 -25.13
CA CYS A 24 -5.12 -10.69 -24.61
C CYS A 24 -4.30 -10.75 -23.31
N ALA A 25 -4.33 -11.88 -22.58
CA ALA A 25 -3.66 -12.05 -21.30
C ALA A 25 -2.18 -11.69 -21.35
N ASP A 26 -1.40 -12.26 -22.29
CA ASP A 26 0.04 -12.01 -22.41
C ASP A 26 0.37 -10.55 -22.71
N CYS A 27 -0.37 -9.93 -23.63
CA CYS A 27 -0.14 -8.53 -23.99
C CYS A 27 -0.56 -7.59 -22.85
N PHE A 28 -1.58 -7.96 -22.08
CA PHE A 28 -2.03 -7.23 -20.90
C PHE A 28 -0.97 -7.27 -19.81
N ILE A 29 -0.50 -8.48 -19.40
CA ILE A 29 0.57 -8.65 -18.39
C ILE A 29 1.80 -7.83 -18.78
N LYS A 30 2.32 -8.00 -20.02
CA LYS A 30 3.47 -7.23 -20.50
C LYS A 30 3.24 -5.71 -20.46
N SER A 31 2.01 -5.26 -20.67
CA SER A 31 1.70 -3.83 -20.64
C SER A 31 1.67 -3.27 -19.22
N VAL A 32 1.19 -4.03 -18.24
CA VAL A 32 1.22 -3.66 -16.82
C VAL A 32 2.66 -3.63 -16.34
N ASP A 33 3.44 -4.70 -16.59
CA ASP A 33 4.87 -4.77 -16.22
C ASP A 33 5.64 -3.57 -16.77
N LYS A 34 5.45 -3.26 -18.07
CA LYS A 34 6.10 -2.11 -18.69
C LYS A 34 5.72 -0.79 -18.01
N LYS A 35 4.45 -0.62 -17.65
CA LYS A 35 3.98 0.61 -17.00
C LYS A 35 4.57 0.74 -15.60
N VAL A 36 4.61 -0.34 -14.83
CA VAL A 36 5.24 -0.35 -13.49
C VAL A 36 6.73 -0.08 -13.59
N GLN A 37 7.44 -0.69 -14.56
CA GLN A 37 8.86 -0.41 -14.81
C GLN A 37 9.10 1.07 -15.17
N GLN A 38 8.23 1.68 -15.96
CA GLN A 38 8.31 3.11 -16.27
C GLN A 38 8.13 3.98 -15.02
N THR A 39 7.15 3.63 -14.14
CA THR A 39 6.94 4.32 -12.87
C THR A 39 8.17 4.19 -11.97
N ILE A 40 8.71 2.97 -11.80
CA ILE A 40 9.92 2.73 -10.98
C ILE A 40 11.10 3.59 -11.47
N ARG A 41 11.34 3.64 -12.78
CA ARG A 41 12.45 4.42 -13.36
C ARG A 41 12.24 5.93 -13.22
N ARG A 42 11.05 6.43 -13.60
CA ARG A 42 10.74 7.85 -13.57
C ARG A 42 10.81 8.42 -12.16
N GLU A 43 10.24 7.70 -11.20
CA GLU A 43 10.18 8.10 -9.80
C GLU A 43 11.41 7.68 -8.98
N LYS A 44 12.38 7.01 -9.62
CA LYS A 44 13.61 6.50 -8.97
C LYS A 44 13.31 5.68 -7.71
N LEU A 45 12.33 4.76 -7.81
CA LEU A 45 11.83 4.00 -6.66
C LEU A 45 12.84 2.96 -6.15
N LEU A 46 13.67 2.41 -7.03
CA LEU A 46 14.65 1.37 -6.70
C LEU A 46 16.05 1.77 -7.17
N ASN A 47 17.04 1.47 -6.35
CA ASN A 47 18.47 1.55 -6.68
C ASN A 47 19.09 0.16 -6.68
N LYS A 48 20.24 0.02 -7.35
CA LYS A 48 21.03 -1.21 -7.30
C LYS A 48 21.53 -1.45 -5.87
N GLY A 49 21.33 -2.66 -5.37
CA GLY A 49 21.74 -3.07 -4.02
C GLY A 49 20.72 -2.75 -2.92
N ASP A 50 19.58 -2.09 -3.25
CA ASP A 50 18.51 -1.86 -2.24
C ASP A 50 18.01 -3.21 -1.67
N LYS A 51 17.83 -3.29 -0.37
CA LYS A 51 16.99 -4.31 0.29
C LYS A 51 15.57 -3.78 0.41
N VAL A 52 14.63 -4.44 -0.25
CA VAL A 52 13.23 -4.01 -0.33
C VAL A 52 12.34 -4.94 0.49
N MET A 53 11.61 -4.40 1.45
CA MET A 53 10.60 -5.15 2.20
C MET A 53 9.22 -4.90 1.61
N VAL A 54 8.52 -5.96 1.20
CA VAL A 54 7.13 -5.88 0.74
C VAL A 54 6.18 -6.04 1.92
N ALA A 55 5.26 -5.08 2.09
CA ALA A 55 4.13 -5.22 3.01
C ALA A 55 3.09 -6.16 2.37
N LEU A 56 3.19 -7.44 2.68
CA LEU A 56 2.46 -8.53 2.04
C LEU A 56 1.24 -8.92 2.88
N SER A 57 0.04 -8.54 2.45
CA SER A 57 -1.20 -8.86 3.17
C SER A 57 -1.90 -10.13 2.70
N GLY A 58 -1.47 -10.74 1.61
CA GLY A 58 -2.18 -11.82 0.92
C GLY A 58 -3.29 -11.34 -0.03
N GLY A 59 -3.70 -10.08 0.04
CA GLY A 59 -4.65 -9.48 -0.89
C GLY A 59 -4.02 -9.16 -2.25
N LYS A 60 -4.86 -9.02 -3.29
CA LYS A 60 -4.47 -8.85 -4.69
C LYS A 60 -3.34 -7.83 -4.92
N ASP A 61 -3.45 -6.64 -4.30
CA ASP A 61 -2.51 -5.55 -4.54
C ASP A 61 -1.11 -5.85 -3.98
N SER A 62 -1.05 -6.45 -2.79
CA SER A 62 0.22 -6.82 -2.14
C SER A 62 0.90 -8.00 -2.84
N VAL A 63 0.13 -8.99 -3.28
CA VAL A 63 0.64 -10.17 -4.01
C VAL A 63 1.17 -9.76 -5.38
N VAL A 64 0.44 -8.91 -6.13
CA VAL A 64 0.91 -8.37 -7.42
C VAL A 64 2.15 -7.51 -7.23
N THR A 65 2.20 -6.70 -6.16
CA THR A 65 3.42 -5.92 -5.84
C THR A 65 4.61 -6.84 -5.61
N LEU A 66 4.43 -7.90 -4.81
CA LEU A 66 5.48 -8.89 -4.56
C LEU A 66 5.94 -9.57 -5.86
N ASP A 67 5.02 -10.04 -6.69
CA ASP A 67 5.31 -10.71 -7.95
C ASP A 67 6.11 -9.81 -8.91
N ILE A 68 5.70 -8.55 -9.08
CA ILE A 68 6.38 -7.60 -9.96
C ILE A 68 7.77 -7.24 -9.40
N ILE A 69 7.91 -6.93 -8.11
CA ILE A 69 9.20 -6.60 -7.51
C ILE A 69 10.14 -7.79 -7.56
N ASN A 70 9.64 -9.03 -7.35
CA ASN A 70 10.45 -10.22 -7.50
C ASN A 70 10.95 -10.42 -8.94
N SER A 71 10.11 -10.19 -9.96
CA SER A 71 10.56 -10.24 -11.36
C SER A 71 11.60 -9.16 -11.69
N TYR A 72 11.63 -8.08 -10.92
CA TYR A 72 12.59 -6.99 -11.02
C TYR A 72 13.91 -7.31 -10.27
N ARG A 73 13.84 -8.12 -9.21
CA ARG A 73 14.98 -8.55 -8.37
C ARG A 73 16.17 -9.05 -9.20
N GLU A 74 15.92 -10.02 -10.07
CA GLU A 74 16.96 -10.64 -10.88
C GLU A 74 17.63 -9.66 -11.86
N ARG A 75 16.87 -8.69 -12.38
CA ARG A 75 17.35 -7.71 -13.37
C ARG A 75 18.12 -6.56 -12.75
N HIS A 76 17.84 -6.23 -11.49
CA HIS A 76 18.32 -5.01 -10.85
C HIS A 76 19.21 -5.26 -9.64
N VAL A 77 19.43 -6.52 -9.30
CA VAL A 77 20.29 -6.91 -8.17
C VAL A 77 19.84 -6.19 -6.89
N ILE A 78 18.59 -6.43 -6.51
CA ILE A 78 18.02 -6.00 -5.22
C ILE A 78 17.77 -7.21 -4.34
N ASP A 79 17.87 -7.05 -3.01
CA ASP A 79 17.41 -8.04 -2.06
C ASP A 79 15.93 -7.84 -1.75
N LEU A 80 15.22 -8.94 -1.43
CA LEU A 80 13.79 -8.93 -1.21
C LEU A 80 13.44 -9.69 0.08
N CYS A 81 12.63 -9.06 0.93
CA CYS A 81 11.99 -9.69 2.07
C CYS A 81 10.52 -9.25 2.17
N ALA A 82 9.75 -9.86 3.05
CA ALA A 82 8.35 -9.51 3.23
C ALA A 82 7.94 -9.50 4.70
N VAL A 83 6.93 -8.68 5.02
CA VAL A 83 6.24 -8.70 6.31
C VAL A 83 4.74 -8.84 6.09
N THR A 84 4.13 -9.72 6.87
CA THR A 84 2.67 -9.85 6.97
C THR A 84 2.25 -9.47 8.38
N ILE A 85 1.20 -8.66 8.49
CA ILE A 85 0.66 -8.27 9.78
C ILE A 85 -0.62 -9.06 10.01
N ASP A 86 -0.72 -9.66 11.18
CA ASP A 86 -1.94 -10.28 11.65
C ASP A 86 -2.61 -9.35 12.68
N GLU A 87 -3.73 -8.76 12.26
CA GLU A 87 -4.52 -7.86 13.08
C GLU A 87 -5.42 -8.58 14.10
N GLY A 88 -5.53 -9.92 13.99
CA GLY A 88 -6.39 -10.74 14.85
C GLY A 88 -7.88 -10.65 14.50
N ILE A 89 -8.23 -10.40 13.24
CA ILE A 89 -9.62 -10.36 12.77
C ILE A 89 -10.06 -11.80 12.44
N LYS A 90 -10.89 -12.39 13.30
CA LYS A 90 -11.35 -13.76 13.15
C LYS A 90 -12.20 -13.97 11.90
N GLY A 91 -11.99 -15.12 11.23
CA GLY A 91 -12.72 -15.49 10.00
C GLY A 91 -12.33 -14.68 8.76
N TYR A 92 -11.38 -13.75 8.89
CA TYR A 92 -10.92 -12.91 7.79
C TYR A 92 -9.41 -13.01 7.57
N ARG A 93 -8.61 -12.85 8.65
CA ARG A 93 -7.17 -12.59 8.50
C ARG A 93 -6.34 -13.83 8.18
N ASN A 94 -6.74 -14.98 8.71
CA ASN A 94 -5.97 -16.24 8.62
C ASN A 94 -5.68 -16.63 7.15
N GLU A 95 -6.69 -16.62 6.29
CA GLU A 95 -6.55 -16.97 4.87
C GLU A 95 -5.53 -16.05 4.16
N GLY A 96 -5.60 -14.73 4.41
CA GLY A 96 -4.62 -13.79 3.85
C GLY A 96 -3.20 -14.03 4.35
N VAL A 97 -3.03 -14.43 5.61
CA VAL A 97 -1.71 -14.78 6.19
C VAL A 97 -1.17 -16.04 5.53
N ASP A 98 -1.99 -17.08 5.38
CA ASP A 98 -1.58 -18.36 4.75
C ASP A 98 -1.16 -18.16 3.28
N ILE A 99 -1.91 -17.37 2.53
CA ILE A 99 -1.57 -16.99 1.15
C ILE A 99 -0.24 -16.24 1.11
N ALA A 100 -0.02 -15.28 2.01
CA ALA A 100 1.23 -14.53 2.09
C ALA A 100 2.42 -15.44 2.38
N ILE A 101 2.28 -16.36 3.33
CA ILE A 101 3.31 -17.37 3.68
C ILE A 101 3.63 -18.24 2.46
N SER A 102 2.58 -18.71 1.76
CA SER A 102 2.74 -19.55 0.56
C SER A 102 3.54 -18.85 -0.53
N HIS A 103 3.21 -17.58 -0.84
CA HIS A 103 3.94 -16.81 -1.83
C HIS A 103 5.39 -16.56 -1.42
N ALA A 104 5.64 -16.17 -0.17
CA ALA A 104 7.00 -15.93 0.33
C ALA A 104 7.85 -17.21 0.25
N LYS A 105 7.30 -18.35 0.66
CA LYS A 105 7.95 -19.66 0.58
C LYS A 105 8.24 -20.05 -0.88
N ARG A 106 7.27 -19.90 -1.77
CA ARG A 106 7.43 -20.20 -3.21
C ARG A 106 8.55 -19.40 -3.86
N LEU A 107 8.74 -18.15 -3.45
CA LEU A 107 9.76 -17.25 -3.98
C LEU A 107 11.10 -17.33 -3.25
N GLY A 108 11.19 -18.12 -2.17
CA GLY A 108 12.41 -18.27 -1.36
C GLY A 108 12.87 -16.93 -0.77
N ILE A 109 11.94 -16.11 -0.26
CA ILE A 109 12.28 -14.83 0.37
C ILE A 109 12.10 -14.91 1.88
N GLU A 110 12.91 -14.12 2.61
CA GLU A 110 12.76 -13.95 4.05
C GLU A 110 11.41 -13.30 4.36
N HIS A 111 10.63 -13.93 5.27
CA HIS A 111 9.27 -13.48 5.58
C HIS A 111 9.00 -13.54 7.07
N LYS A 112 8.44 -12.47 7.62
CA LYS A 112 8.02 -12.39 9.03
C LYS A 112 6.52 -12.12 9.11
N VAL A 113 5.82 -12.93 9.90
CA VAL A 113 4.43 -12.64 10.31
C VAL A 113 4.51 -11.99 11.69
N VAL A 114 3.84 -10.86 11.86
CA VAL A 114 3.84 -10.07 13.11
C VAL A 114 2.40 -9.79 13.50
N SER A 115 1.98 -10.25 14.69
CA SER A 115 0.62 -10.02 15.15
C SER A 115 0.48 -8.77 16.04
N PHE A 116 -0.72 -8.18 16.05
CA PHE A 116 -1.07 -7.15 17.02
C PHE A 116 -0.98 -7.68 18.44
N LYS A 117 -1.39 -8.95 18.64
CA LYS A 117 -1.36 -9.59 19.96
C LYS A 117 0.03 -9.66 20.51
N ASP A 118 1.03 -10.05 19.69
CA ASP A 118 2.43 -10.14 20.14
C ASP A 118 3.04 -8.77 20.41
N CYS A 119 2.71 -7.76 19.60
CA CYS A 119 3.27 -6.42 19.77
C CYS A 119 2.61 -5.58 20.85
N PHE A 120 1.33 -5.78 21.09
CA PHE A 120 0.51 -4.86 21.87
C PHE A 120 -0.29 -5.52 22.99
N GLY A 121 -0.28 -6.86 23.08
CA GLY A 121 -1.07 -7.62 24.04
C GLY A 121 -2.59 -7.64 23.77
N ILE A 122 -3.03 -7.00 22.67
CA ILE A 122 -4.44 -6.88 22.28
C ILE A 122 -4.56 -6.97 20.76
N ASP A 123 -5.58 -7.63 20.24
CA ASP A 123 -5.91 -7.71 18.82
C ASP A 123 -7.03 -6.73 18.44
N LEU A 124 -7.32 -6.62 17.13
CA LEU A 124 -8.31 -5.66 16.65
C LEU A 124 -9.73 -6.05 17.08
N ASP A 125 -10.07 -7.34 17.08
CA ASP A 125 -11.38 -7.82 17.53
C ASP A 125 -11.62 -7.52 19.02
N GLU A 126 -10.56 -7.60 19.84
CA GLU A 126 -10.62 -7.24 21.27
C GLU A 126 -10.80 -5.72 21.45
N ILE A 127 -10.07 -4.90 20.66
CA ILE A 127 -10.22 -3.43 20.69
C ILE A 127 -11.66 -3.03 20.35
N MET A 128 -12.25 -3.68 19.32
CA MET A 128 -13.61 -3.34 18.90
C MET A 128 -14.70 -3.72 19.88
N LYS A 129 -14.37 -4.50 20.93
CA LYS A 129 -15.29 -4.83 22.04
C LYS A 129 -15.20 -3.85 23.21
N THR A 130 -14.22 -2.94 23.19
CA THR A 130 -14.09 -1.94 24.25
C THR A 130 -15.10 -0.80 24.03
N ASP A 131 -15.61 -0.24 25.11
CA ASP A 131 -16.41 0.98 25.05
C ASP A 131 -15.55 2.17 24.62
N ASN A 132 -16.15 3.11 23.88
CA ASN A 132 -15.49 4.36 23.43
C ASN A 132 -14.27 4.20 22.51
N HIS A 133 -14.23 3.19 21.65
CA HIS A 133 -13.18 3.07 20.64
C HIS A 133 -13.28 4.13 19.51
N ARG A 134 -12.14 4.49 18.92
CA ARG A 134 -12.00 5.51 17.84
C ARG A 134 -12.31 4.98 16.42
N GLY A 135 -12.90 3.81 16.29
CA GLY A 135 -13.11 3.11 15.03
C GLY A 135 -11.92 2.25 14.60
N SER A 136 -12.22 1.08 14.04
CA SER A 136 -11.27 0.02 13.68
C SER A 136 -10.15 0.50 12.75
N CYS A 137 -10.50 1.23 11.69
CA CYS A 137 -9.53 1.71 10.69
C CYS A 137 -8.48 2.65 11.28
N THR A 138 -8.84 3.42 12.32
CA THR A 138 -7.92 4.33 13.01
C THR A 138 -6.84 3.55 13.75
N TYR A 139 -7.22 2.56 14.56
CA TYR A 139 -6.26 1.70 15.27
C TYR A 139 -5.44 0.86 14.28
N CYS A 140 -6.11 0.16 13.40
CA CYS A 140 -5.48 -0.70 12.40
C CYS A 140 -4.43 0.07 11.59
N GLY A 141 -4.78 1.25 11.07
CA GLY A 141 -3.87 2.07 10.28
C GLY A 141 -2.64 2.56 11.06
N VAL A 142 -2.80 2.93 12.35
CA VAL A 142 -1.71 3.39 13.20
C VAL A 142 -0.79 2.23 13.59
N PHE A 143 -1.35 1.12 14.05
CA PHE A 143 -0.60 -0.05 14.51
C PHE A 143 0.17 -0.73 13.37
N ARG A 144 -0.47 -0.91 12.21
CA ARG A 144 0.19 -1.46 11.02
C ARG A 144 1.38 -0.62 10.56
N ARG A 145 1.25 0.71 10.53
CA ARG A 145 2.36 1.60 10.13
C ARG A 145 3.53 1.49 11.09
N TRP A 146 3.27 1.37 12.37
CA TRP A 146 4.30 1.20 13.40
C TRP A 146 5.04 -0.13 13.21
N ILE A 147 4.31 -1.25 13.09
CA ILE A 147 4.89 -2.59 12.88
C ILE A 147 5.71 -2.63 11.58
N ILE A 148 5.14 -2.18 10.46
CA ILE A 148 5.82 -2.18 9.16
C ILE A 148 7.14 -1.41 9.24
N ASN A 149 7.15 -0.23 9.86
CA ASN A 149 8.35 0.60 9.92
C ASN A 149 9.42 -0.03 10.83
N ARG A 150 9.02 -0.58 11.97
CA ARG A 150 9.92 -1.28 12.89
C ARG A 150 10.53 -2.53 12.24
N THR A 151 9.70 -3.38 11.66
CA THR A 151 10.16 -4.60 10.99
C THR A 151 11.08 -4.29 9.79
N ALA A 152 10.83 -3.21 9.07
CA ALA A 152 11.71 -2.79 7.99
C ALA A 152 13.13 -2.48 8.51
N ARG A 153 13.25 -1.80 9.65
CA ARG A 153 14.56 -1.55 10.27
C ARG A 153 15.20 -2.84 10.79
N GLU A 154 14.42 -3.74 11.39
CA GLU A 154 14.91 -5.05 11.85
C GLU A 154 15.48 -5.88 10.70
N PHE A 155 14.87 -5.81 9.53
CA PHE A 155 15.39 -6.43 8.29
C PHE A 155 16.55 -5.67 7.65
N GLY A 156 16.85 -4.46 8.10
CA GLY A 156 17.80 -3.57 7.40
C GLY A 156 17.30 -3.18 6.01
N ALA A 157 16.00 -3.04 5.82
CA ALA A 157 15.42 -2.69 4.54
C ALA A 157 15.60 -1.20 4.22
N ASP A 158 16.09 -0.92 3.01
CA ASP A 158 16.25 0.45 2.50
C ASP A 158 14.91 1.06 2.09
N LYS A 159 13.96 0.21 1.69
CA LYS A 159 12.65 0.64 1.19
C LYS A 159 11.54 -0.34 1.55
N ILE A 160 10.35 0.19 1.73
CA ILE A 160 9.11 -0.57 1.94
C ILE A 160 8.26 -0.45 0.69
N ALA A 161 7.98 -1.55 -0.01
CA ALA A 161 7.04 -1.58 -1.12
C ALA A 161 5.63 -1.86 -0.62
N THR A 162 4.67 -1.04 -1.03
CA THR A 162 3.24 -1.18 -0.68
C THR A 162 2.38 -1.28 -1.93
N GLY A 163 1.28 -2.03 -1.83
CA GLY A 163 0.37 -2.30 -2.93
C GLY A 163 -0.60 -1.18 -3.30
N HIS A 164 -0.32 0.08 -2.93
CA HIS A 164 -1.20 1.19 -3.29
C HIS A 164 -1.28 1.37 -4.81
N ASN A 165 -2.48 1.30 -5.35
CA ASN A 165 -2.80 1.40 -6.77
C ASN A 165 -3.29 2.81 -7.16
N LEU A 166 -3.74 3.01 -8.41
CA LEU A 166 -4.21 4.29 -8.92
C LEU A 166 -5.44 4.80 -8.16
N ASP A 167 -6.35 3.91 -7.83
CA ASP A 167 -7.59 4.24 -7.11
C ASP A 167 -7.26 4.75 -5.70
N ASP A 168 -6.37 4.06 -4.98
CA ASP A 168 -5.90 4.47 -3.65
C ASP A 168 -5.22 5.83 -3.65
N GLU A 169 -4.35 6.08 -4.63
CA GLU A 169 -3.63 7.35 -4.73
C GLU A 169 -4.56 8.52 -5.08
N SER A 170 -5.50 8.29 -6.01
CA SER A 170 -6.49 9.31 -6.38
C SER A 170 -7.41 9.64 -5.20
N GLN A 171 -7.88 8.62 -4.47
CA GLN A 171 -8.65 8.80 -3.25
C GLN A 171 -7.86 9.59 -2.20
N ALA A 172 -6.60 9.22 -1.96
CA ALA A 172 -5.77 9.89 -0.97
C ALA A 172 -5.55 11.37 -1.31
N VAL A 173 -5.32 11.71 -2.58
CA VAL A 173 -5.19 13.10 -3.03
C VAL A 173 -6.49 13.87 -2.79
N LEU A 174 -7.62 13.31 -3.25
CA LEU A 174 -8.92 13.98 -3.13
C LEU A 174 -9.36 14.13 -1.67
N MET A 175 -9.21 13.11 -0.85
CA MET A 175 -9.54 13.16 0.59
C MET A 175 -8.77 14.27 1.30
N ASN A 176 -7.44 14.32 1.13
CA ASN A 176 -6.63 15.34 1.81
C ASN A 176 -6.95 16.75 1.31
N TYR A 177 -7.34 16.90 0.03
CA TYR A 177 -7.80 18.17 -0.50
C TYR A 177 -9.14 18.60 0.11
N LEU A 178 -10.13 17.69 0.18
CA LEU A 178 -11.45 17.97 0.75
C LEU A 178 -11.39 18.24 2.27
N GLU A 179 -10.47 17.60 2.97
CA GLU A 179 -10.23 17.83 4.41
C GLU A 179 -9.36 19.07 4.70
N GLY A 180 -8.82 19.74 3.67
CA GLY A 180 -7.87 20.84 3.85
C GLY A 180 -6.54 20.41 4.48
N ASN A 181 -6.20 19.11 4.41
CA ASN A 181 -5.02 18.55 5.07
C ASN A 181 -3.77 18.68 4.20
N ILE A 182 -3.25 19.90 4.12
CA ILE A 182 -2.09 20.25 3.29
C ILE A 182 -0.82 19.50 3.72
N ASN A 183 -0.63 19.30 5.03
CA ASN A 183 0.55 18.59 5.55
C ASN A 183 0.59 17.13 5.06
N ASN A 184 -0.52 16.42 5.11
CA ASN A 184 -0.60 15.07 4.55
C ASN A 184 -0.46 15.10 3.02
N LEU A 185 -1.09 16.07 2.35
CA LEU A 185 -0.99 16.23 0.91
C LEU A 185 0.48 16.36 0.48
N SER A 186 1.30 17.17 1.19
CA SER A 186 2.72 17.35 0.88
C SER A 186 3.53 16.03 0.93
N SER A 187 3.04 15.03 1.65
CA SER A 187 3.70 13.75 1.88
C SER A 187 3.31 12.64 0.90
N LEU A 188 2.26 12.82 0.07
CA LEU A 188 1.81 11.81 -0.89
C LEU A 188 2.79 11.62 -2.05
N GLY A 189 2.60 10.55 -2.84
CA GLY A 189 3.31 10.27 -4.09
C GLY A 189 3.93 8.87 -4.14
N ALA A 190 4.61 8.57 -5.26
CA ALA A 190 5.21 7.27 -5.54
C ALA A 190 6.32 6.87 -4.55
N LEU A 191 7.10 7.85 -4.13
CA LEU A 191 8.14 7.72 -3.10
C LEU A 191 7.78 8.66 -1.95
N THR A 192 7.65 8.10 -0.76
CA THR A 192 7.41 8.83 0.49
C THR A 192 8.65 8.73 1.35
N THR A 193 9.26 9.87 1.63
CA THR A 193 10.45 10.00 2.47
C THR A 193 10.13 10.79 3.74
N SER A 194 10.90 10.58 4.79
CA SER A 194 10.85 11.36 6.03
C SER A 194 12.23 11.92 6.33
N LYS A 195 12.29 12.99 7.11
CA LYS A 195 13.56 13.54 7.64
C LYS A 195 14.15 12.69 8.75
N SER A 196 13.33 11.93 9.47
CA SER A 196 13.83 11.03 10.51
C SER A 196 14.44 9.78 9.87
N PRO A 197 15.69 9.41 10.22
CA PRO A 197 16.34 8.20 9.72
C PRO A 197 15.66 6.90 10.20
N LYS A 198 14.82 7.00 11.24
CA LYS A 198 14.04 5.86 11.74
C LYS A 198 12.82 5.52 10.88
N PHE A 199 12.47 6.34 9.89
CA PHE A 199 11.41 6.01 8.93
C PHE A 199 12.00 5.49 7.63
N THR A 200 11.76 4.22 7.36
CA THR A 200 12.13 3.62 6.07
C THR A 200 11.27 4.19 4.95
N PRO A 201 11.86 4.67 3.85
CA PRO A 201 11.16 5.20 2.69
C PRO A 201 10.14 4.20 2.13
N LYS A 202 8.95 4.68 1.74
CA LYS A 202 7.91 3.83 1.14
C LYS A 202 7.80 4.09 -0.34
N ILE A 203 7.71 3.01 -1.11
CA ILE A 203 7.51 3.05 -2.56
C ILE A 203 6.16 2.42 -2.94
N LYS A 204 5.56 2.95 -4.00
CA LYS A 204 4.24 2.53 -4.50
C LYS A 204 4.34 2.18 -6.00
N PRO A 205 4.84 1.00 -6.34
CA PRO A 205 5.06 0.61 -7.73
C PRO A 205 3.79 0.60 -8.57
N LEU A 206 2.64 0.26 -7.96
CA LEU A 206 1.35 0.13 -8.63
C LEU A 206 0.54 1.44 -8.74
N ARG A 207 1.09 2.59 -8.28
CA ARG A 207 0.32 3.85 -8.18
C ARG A 207 -0.34 4.34 -9.48
N GLU A 208 0.06 3.86 -10.62
CA GLU A 208 -0.52 4.19 -11.92
C GLU A 208 -1.33 3.06 -12.55
N ILE A 209 -1.52 1.96 -11.85
CA ILE A 209 -2.29 0.81 -12.31
C ILE A 209 -3.68 0.86 -11.65
N PRO A 210 -4.78 0.89 -12.42
CA PRO A 210 -6.12 0.85 -11.85
C PRO A 210 -6.35 -0.41 -11.03
N GLU A 211 -7.11 -0.30 -9.93
CA GLU A 211 -7.46 -1.42 -9.03
C GLU A 211 -7.98 -2.63 -9.81
N LYS A 212 -8.86 -2.40 -10.79
CA LYS A 212 -9.42 -3.44 -11.65
C LYS A 212 -8.34 -4.17 -12.48
N GLU A 213 -7.34 -3.43 -12.97
CA GLU A 213 -6.24 -4.01 -13.73
C GLU A 213 -5.29 -4.81 -12.83
N VAL A 214 -5.10 -4.41 -11.56
CA VAL A 214 -4.33 -5.20 -10.57
C VAL A 214 -5.01 -6.53 -10.32
N GLY A 215 -6.34 -6.55 -10.10
CA GLY A 215 -7.09 -7.80 -9.93
C GLY A 215 -7.02 -8.69 -11.16
N LEU A 216 -7.20 -8.12 -12.36
CA LEU A 216 -7.12 -8.88 -13.61
C LEU A 216 -5.69 -9.43 -13.86
N TYR A 217 -4.65 -8.69 -13.48
CA TYR A 217 -3.27 -9.17 -13.55
C TYR A 217 -3.04 -10.40 -12.67
N ALA A 218 -3.54 -10.37 -11.43
CA ALA A 218 -3.44 -11.50 -10.52
C ALA A 218 -4.12 -12.75 -11.13
N LEU A 219 -5.33 -12.60 -11.66
CA LEU A 219 -6.08 -13.68 -12.30
C LEU A 219 -5.37 -14.19 -13.57
N ALA A 220 -4.90 -13.31 -14.43
CA ALA A 220 -4.22 -13.67 -15.68
C ALA A 220 -2.88 -14.40 -15.45
N LYS A 221 -2.23 -14.16 -14.31
CA LYS A 221 -1.02 -14.87 -13.88
C LYS A 221 -1.29 -16.10 -13.01
N GLY A 222 -2.54 -16.38 -12.67
CA GLY A 222 -2.90 -17.48 -11.77
C GLY A 222 -2.31 -17.32 -10.36
N LEU A 223 -2.20 -16.07 -9.87
CA LEU A 223 -1.72 -15.81 -8.52
C LEU A 223 -2.84 -16.08 -7.52
N ASP A 224 -2.51 -16.81 -6.46
CA ASP A 224 -3.41 -17.02 -5.35
C ASP A 224 -3.56 -15.73 -4.54
N ILE A 225 -4.79 -15.29 -4.28
CA ILE A 225 -5.08 -14.00 -3.64
C ILE A 225 -6.30 -14.11 -2.71
N HIS A 226 -6.20 -13.45 -1.56
CA HIS A 226 -7.34 -13.29 -0.67
C HIS A 226 -8.28 -12.20 -1.22
N LEU A 227 -9.55 -12.57 -1.44
CA LEU A 227 -10.56 -11.69 -2.06
C LEU A 227 -11.57 -11.11 -1.07
N ALA A 228 -11.66 -11.66 0.16
CA ALA A 228 -12.63 -11.16 1.14
C ALA A 228 -12.33 -9.72 1.54
N GLY A 229 -13.39 -8.93 1.71
CA GLY A 229 -13.31 -7.60 2.27
C GLY A 229 -13.18 -7.63 3.79
N CYS A 230 -12.46 -6.67 4.36
CA CYS A 230 -12.37 -6.53 5.82
C CYS A 230 -13.76 -6.25 6.42
N PRO A 231 -14.23 -7.02 7.42
CA PRO A 231 -15.56 -6.83 8.01
C PRO A 231 -15.74 -5.46 8.69
N TYR A 232 -14.62 -4.82 9.08
CA TYR A 232 -14.62 -3.50 9.69
C TYR A 232 -14.48 -2.33 8.70
N ALA A 233 -14.42 -2.58 7.39
CA ALA A 233 -14.21 -1.52 6.39
C ALA A 233 -15.46 -0.68 6.10
N GLN A 234 -16.59 -0.98 6.72
CA GLN A 234 -17.88 -0.34 6.46
C GLN A 234 -17.88 1.13 6.91
N GLU A 235 -18.41 2.03 6.06
CA GLU A 235 -18.70 3.44 6.36
C GLU A 235 -17.49 4.35 6.64
N SER A 236 -16.43 4.24 5.82
CA SER A 236 -15.33 5.20 5.91
C SER A 236 -15.46 6.31 4.86
N PHE A 237 -15.08 7.55 5.19
CA PHE A 237 -14.97 8.66 4.25
C PHE A 237 -14.18 8.29 2.99
N ARG A 238 -13.18 7.40 3.12
CA ARG A 238 -12.46 6.83 1.98
C ARG A 238 -13.39 6.10 1.01
N MET A 239 -14.38 5.34 1.50
CA MET A 239 -15.34 4.64 0.64
C MET A 239 -16.24 5.61 -0.12
N GLU A 240 -16.71 6.67 0.54
CA GLU A 240 -17.53 7.70 -0.10
C GLU A 240 -16.76 8.37 -1.25
N VAL A 241 -15.54 8.82 -0.99
CA VAL A 241 -14.66 9.41 -2.02
C VAL A 241 -14.34 8.41 -3.13
N GLY A 242 -14.12 7.15 -2.78
CA GLY A 242 -13.92 6.06 -3.74
C GLY A 242 -15.11 5.85 -4.66
N ASN A 243 -16.33 5.89 -4.13
CA ASN A 243 -17.55 5.76 -4.91
C ASN A 243 -17.74 6.95 -5.86
N ILE A 244 -17.52 8.17 -5.38
CA ILE A 244 -17.55 9.39 -6.22
C ILE A 244 -16.56 9.26 -7.39
N LEU A 245 -15.32 8.86 -7.13
CA LEU A 245 -14.30 8.67 -8.18
C LEU A 245 -14.69 7.56 -9.16
N LYS A 246 -15.23 6.43 -8.67
CA LYS A 246 -15.70 5.33 -9.52
C LYS A 246 -16.85 5.77 -10.42
N ASP A 247 -17.79 6.54 -9.92
CA ASP A 247 -18.91 7.06 -10.71
C ASP A 247 -18.43 8.04 -11.79
N LEU A 248 -17.60 8.99 -11.43
CA LEU A 248 -17.00 9.93 -12.41
C LEU A 248 -16.18 9.21 -13.48
N THR A 249 -15.50 8.12 -13.12
CA THR A 249 -14.66 7.36 -14.07
C THR A 249 -15.47 6.55 -15.08
N LYS A 250 -16.78 6.32 -14.85
CA LYS A 250 -17.65 5.66 -15.83
C LYS A 250 -17.71 6.45 -17.16
N ASP A 251 -17.87 7.77 -17.05
CA ASP A 251 -17.99 8.68 -18.18
C ASP A 251 -16.67 9.36 -18.54
N HIS A 252 -15.73 9.46 -17.57
CA HIS A 252 -14.42 10.08 -17.71
C HIS A 252 -13.28 9.11 -17.37
N PRO A 253 -12.95 8.14 -18.26
CA PRO A 253 -12.02 7.03 -17.93
C PRO A 253 -10.59 7.45 -17.56
N THR A 254 -10.20 8.70 -17.84
CA THR A 254 -8.87 9.24 -17.51
C THR A 254 -8.85 10.03 -16.19
N MET A 255 -9.98 10.20 -15.51
CA MET A 255 -10.14 11.11 -14.35
C MET A 255 -9.11 10.83 -13.27
N MET A 256 -8.97 9.59 -12.81
CA MET A 256 -8.02 9.23 -11.76
C MET A 256 -6.57 9.55 -12.13
N TYR A 257 -6.18 9.30 -13.40
CA TYR A 257 -4.87 9.71 -13.91
C TYR A 257 -4.68 11.23 -13.90
N SER A 258 -5.73 11.97 -14.20
CA SER A 258 -5.69 13.44 -14.19
C SER A 258 -5.52 13.96 -12.77
N VAL A 259 -6.18 13.37 -11.78
CA VAL A 259 -6.03 13.70 -10.36
C VAL A 259 -4.59 13.55 -9.91
N ILE A 260 -3.97 12.36 -10.12
CA ILE A 260 -2.59 12.14 -9.67
C ILE A 260 -1.57 12.98 -10.45
N LYS A 261 -1.76 13.16 -11.76
CA LYS A 261 -0.86 13.99 -12.59
C LYS A 261 -0.95 15.48 -12.23
N GLY A 262 -2.16 15.97 -11.96
CA GLY A 262 -2.37 17.33 -11.47
C GLY A 262 -1.70 17.54 -10.14
N TYR A 263 -1.89 16.63 -9.21
CA TYR A 263 -1.23 16.64 -7.92
C TYR A 263 0.31 16.60 -8.04
N ASP A 264 0.87 15.72 -8.86
CA ASP A 264 2.33 15.60 -9.05
C ASP A 264 2.97 16.92 -9.53
N LYS A 265 2.25 17.72 -10.32
CA LYS A 265 2.69 19.07 -10.73
C LYS A 265 2.63 20.10 -9.60
N LEU A 266 1.63 19.96 -8.72
CA LEU A 266 1.45 20.87 -7.56
C LEU A 266 2.36 20.52 -6.39
N LYS A 267 2.72 19.24 -6.23
CA LYS A 267 3.48 18.73 -5.09
C LYS A 267 4.76 19.51 -4.77
N PRO A 268 5.62 19.90 -5.74
CA PRO A 268 6.81 20.70 -5.44
C PRO A 268 6.46 22.03 -4.76
N LEU A 269 5.45 22.73 -5.28
CA LEU A 269 4.99 24.02 -4.73
C LEU A 269 4.39 23.86 -3.32
N VAL A 270 3.62 22.78 -3.10
CA VAL A 270 3.08 22.47 -1.78
C VAL A 270 4.22 22.18 -0.79
N LYS A 271 5.22 21.38 -1.17
CA LYS A 271 6.36 21.08 -0.29
C LYS A 271 7.22 22.28 0.06
N GLU A 272 7.38 23.21 -0.87
CA GLU A 272 8.15 24.44 -0.67
C GLU A 272 7.47 25.37 0.33
N ASN A 273 6.15 25.57 0.20
CA ASN A 273 5.40 26.54 1.01
C ASN A 273 4.83 25.92 2.30
N TYR A 274 4.60 24.61 2.32
CA TYR A 274 4.09 23.84 3.46
C TYR A 274 4.99 22.63 3.70
N PRO A 275 6.25 22.85 4.14
CA PRO A 275 7.13 21.73 4.45
C PRO A 275 6.50 20.91 5.58
N PRO A 276 6.54 19.57 5.49
CA PRO A 276 6.02 18.73 6.57
C PRO A 276 6.67 19.13 7.90
N GLU A 277 5.85 19.45 8.88
CA GLU A 277 6.33 19.73 10.23
C GLU A 277 6.86 18.43 10.84
N PHE A 278 8.14 18.38 11.05
CA PHE A 278 8.78 17.26 11.77
C PHE A 278 9.25 17.75 13.12
N HIS A 279 8.51 17.43 14.15
CA HIS A 279 9.07 17.43 15.48
C HIS A 279 10.03 16.24 15.60
N GLN A 280 11.29 16.52 15.86
CA GLN A 280 12.35 15.53 15.99
C GLN A 280 12.40 15.05 17.43
N GLY A 281 11.57 14.09 17.75
CA GLY A 281 11.62 13.43 19.05
C GLY A 281 11.36 11.94 18.91
N ASP A 282 11.75 11.21 19.91
CA ASP A 282 11.43 9.80 20.08
C ASP A 282 10.36 9.67 21.16
N CYS A 283 9.44 8.71 20.97
CA CYS A 283 8.44 8.37 21.97
C CYS A 283 9.11 7.93 23.26
N ALA A 284 8.75 8.54 24.38
CA ALA A 284 9.32 8.23 25.70
C ALA A 284 9.12 6.75 26.13
N ILE A 285 8.13 6.04 25.56
CA ILE A 285 7.84 4.64 25.89
C ILE A 285 8.54 3.67 24.94
N CYS A 286 8.33 3.82 23.60
CA CYS A 286 8.76 2.80 22.63
C CYS A 286 9.96 3.22 21.76
N GLY A 287 10.46 4.47 21.89
CA GLY A 287 11.60 4.96 21.12
C GLY A 287 11.34 5.17 19.63
N GLU A 288 10.09 4.99 19.13
CA GLU A 288 9.74 5.27 17.74
C GLU A 288 9.59 6.79 17.51
N PRO A 289 9.82 7.27 16.29
CA PRO A 289 9.68 8.69 15.98
C PRO A 289 8.31 9.23 16.33
N SER A 290 8.27 10.36 17.03
CA SER A 290 7.05 11.02 17.46
C SER A 290 7.20 12.52 17.41
N SER A 291 6.11 13.22 17.05
CA SER A 291 6.00 14.68 17.19
C SER A 291 5.54 15.13 18.58
N ASN A 292 5.14 14.18 19.43
CA ASN A 292 4.71 14.41 20.79
C ASN A 292 5.55 13.53 21.73
N GLU A 293 5.43 13.76 23.06
CA GLU A 293 6.07 12.91 24.08
C GLU A 293 5.78 11.43 23.87
N LEU A 294 4.54 11.07 23.53
CA LEU A 294 4.13 9.72 23.17
C LEU A 294 3.72 9.65 21.69
N CYS A 295 4.15 8.60 20.99
CA CYS A 295 3.64 8.31 19.67
C CYS A 295 2.17 7.87 19.73
N ARG A 296 1.48 7.98 18.58
CA ARG A 296 0.04 7.59 18.50
C ARG A 296 -0.24 6.17 18.96
N VAL A 297 0.68 5.22 18.71
CA VAL A 297 0.54 3.83 19.18
C VAL A 297 0.52 3.80 20.70
N CYS A 298 1.52 4.40 21.37
CA CYS A 298 1.60 4.41 22.83
C CYS A 298 0.44 5.18 23.48
N THR A 299 -0.03 6.26 22.85
CA THR A 299 -1.22 6.98 23.30
C THR A 299 -2.46 6.10 23.25
N PHE A 300 -2.70 5.41 22.13
CA PHE A 300 -3.86 4.53 21.98
C PHE A 300 -3.81 3.33 22.94
N LEU A 301 -2.63 2.71 23.09
CA LEU A 301 -2.47 1.61 24.03
C LEU A 301 -2.69 2.04 25.48
N LYS A 302 -2.23 3.24 25.86
CA LYS A 302 -2.48 3.79 27.20
C LYS A 302 -3.97 4.00 27.45
N GLU A 303 -4.71 4.53 26.46
CA GLU A 303 -6.18 4.68 26.52
C GLU A 303 -6.89 3.33 26.67
N LEU A 304 -6.35 2.27 26.08
CA LEU A 304 -6.88 0.90 26.14
C LEU A 304 -6.39 0.10 27.36
N GLY A 305 -5.56 0.68 28.25
CA GLY A 305 -4.96 -0.02 29.39
C GLY A 305 -3.86 -1.02 29.02
N HIS A 306 -3.27 -0.88 27.84
CA HIS A 306 -2.20 -1.74 27.32
C HIS A 306 -0.90 -0.97 27.10
N ARG A 307 0.16 -1.68 26.73
CA ARG A 307 1.46 -1.10 26.38
C ARG A 307 2.15 -1.91 25.29
N VAL A 308 3.11 -1.30 24.61
CA VAL A 308 3.96 -1.99 23.64
C VAL A 308 4.75 -3.09 24.36
N GLN A 309 4.74 -4.28 23.80
CA GLN A 309 5.60 -5.40 24.20
C GLN A 309 6.87 -5.31 23.34
N LEU A 310 7.99 -4.98 23.97
CA LEU A 310 9.28 -4.73 23.32
C LEU A 310 10.07 -6.03 23.12
#